data_5e1f2e8f3e17cb911aac17fdbd98dba3
#
_entry.id   5e1f2e8f3e17cb911aac17fdbd98dba3
#
_cell.length_a   1.000
_cell.length_b   1.000
_cell.length_c   1.000
_cell.angle_alpha   90.00
_cell.angle_beta   90.00
_cell.angle_gamma   90.00
#
_symmetry.space_group_name_H-M   'P 1'
#
loop_
_entity.id
_entity.type
_entity.pdbx_description
1 polymer ?
#
loop_
_entity_poly.entity_id
_entity_poly.type
_entity_poly.pdbx_seq_one_letter_code
_entity_poly.pdbx_strand_id
1 'polypeptide(L)'
;EMCIRDSSERQTKLLLNEYVMRLLNEGCTLEANCVRTWFFVNDIDNHYAGVVKARNDVFVTQNLTDQTHFIASTGIGGRHANPRVLSLMDAYAVTPLAKGQMGYLYAADHLNRTSDYGVSFERGTYVDYGDRRHVLISGTASINNKGEIMHRGDIRRQCERMWENVEALLNEANCSFDDMSEVVCYLRDPADYAVVNQLFEEKFGGNAGRKATPFILVNAPVCRPGWLIEMECMATKAISSDYPKF
;
A
#
# COMPACT_ATOMS: atom_id res chain seq x y z
N GLU A 1 4.21 -35.53 4.90
CA GLU A 1 5.09 -34.54 4.27
C GLU A 1 4.23 -33.37 3.80
N MET A 2 4.22 -32.29 4.58
CA MET A 2 3.63 -31.03 4.12
C MET A 2 4.41 -30.59 2.86
N CYS A 3 3.74 -30.53 1.73
CA CYS A 3 4.39 -30.16 0.48
C CYS A 3 4.82 -28.69 0.57
N ILE A 4 6.13 -28.44 0.68
CA ILE A 4 6.73 -27.07 0.78
C ILE A 4 6.29 -26.13 -0.36
N ARG A 5 5.73 -26.69 -1.44
CA ARG A 5 5.16 -25.92 -2.56
C ARG A 5 3.86 -25.18 -2.22
N ASP A 6 3.20 -25.53 -1.12
CA ASP A 6 1.89 -25.03 -0.75
C ASP A 6 1.93 -23.96 0.36
N SER A 7 3.11 -23.49 0.78
CA SER A 7 3.21 -22.40 1.75
C SER A 7 3.12 -21.03 1.09
N SER A 8 2.52 -20.06 1.79
CA SER A 8 2.45 -18.67 1.34
C SER A 8 3.85 -18.07 1.12
N GLU A 9 4.83 -18.44 1.94
CA GLU A 9 6.24 -18.06 1.75
C GLU A 9 6.77 -18.52 0.38
N ARG A 10 6.59 -19.81 0.06
CA ARG A 10 7.09 -20.36 -1.20
C ARG A 10 6.40 -19.75 -2.41
N GLN A 11 5.07 -19.60 -2.35
CA GLN A 11 4.30 -19.02 -3.45
C GLN A 11 4.70 -17.55 -3.67
N THR A 12 4.80 -16.76 -2.60
CA THR A 12 5.22 -15.34 -2.71
C THR A 12 6.65 -15.21 -3.26
N LYS A 13 7.57 -16.09 -2.84
CA LYS A 13 8.94 -16.09 -3.37
C LYS A 13 8.98 -16.39 -4.86
N LEU A 14 8.14 -17.32 -5.33
CA LEU A 14 8.01 -17.63 -6.76
C LEU A 14 7.43 -16.45 -7.54
N LEU A 15 6.36 -15.81 -7.03
CA LEU A 15 5.75 -14.63 -7.66
C LEU A 15 6.76 -13.48 -7.80
N LEU A 16 7.49 -13.15 -6.73
CA LEU A 16 8.48 -12.09 -6.76
C LEU A 16 9.64 -12.40 -7.71
N ASN A 17 10.16 -13.62 -7.70
CA ASN A 17 11.25 -14.01 -8.62
C ASN A 17 10.79 -13.99 -10.08
N GLU A 18 9.57 -14.45 -10.38
CA GLU A 18 8.99 -14.35 -11.72
C GLU A 18 8.87 -12.89 -12.15
N TYR A 19 8.42 -12.01 -11.26
CA TYR A 19 8.30 -10.58 -11.54
C TYR A 19 9.68 -9.93 -11.77
N VAL A 20 10.68 -10.26 -10.96
CA VAL A 20 12.07 -9.82 -11.18
C VAL A 20 12.57 -10.22 -12.56
N MET A 21 12.33 -11.47 -12.98
CA MET A 21 12.74 -11.94 -14.32
C MET A 21 12.01 -11.19 -15.45
N ARG A 22 10.72 -10.89 -15.27
CA ARG A 22 9.96 -10.09 -16.24
C ARG A 22 10.51 -8.67 -16.36
N LEU A 23 10.81 -8.02 -15.23
CA LEU A 23 11.41 -6.69 -15.23
C LEU A 23 12.77 -6.68 -15.93
N LEU A 24 13.62 -7.68 -15.66
CA LEU A 24 14.94 -7.81 -16.32
C LEU A 24 14.82 -7.97 -17.83
N ASN A 25 13.82 -8.69 -18.34
CA ASN A 25 13.57 -8.82 -19.77
C ASN A 25 13.19 -7.49 -20.43
N GLU A 26 12.61 -6.57 -19.69
CA GLU A 26 12.28 -5.21 -20.13
C GLU A 26 13.41 -4.19 -19.83
N GLY A 27 14.58 -4.65 -19.40
CA GLY A 27 15.70 -3.77 -19.01
C GLY A 27 15.47 -3.00 -17.71
N CYS A 28 14.55 -3.47 -16.85
CA CYS A 28 14.14 -2.87 -15.60
C CYS A 28 14.63 -3.68 -14.40
N THR A 29 14.63 -3.06 -13.22
CA THR A 29 14.89 -3.73 -11.95
C THR A 29 13.75 -3.47 -10.96
N LEU A 30 13.65 -4.34 -9.96
CA LEU A 30 12.68 -4.15 -8.89
C LEU A 30 12.97 -2.85 -8.11
N GLU A 31 14.25 -2.58 -7.83
CA GLU A 31 14.71 -1.38 -7.12
C GLU A 31 14.40 -0.09 -7.90
N ALA A 32 14.79 -0.02 -9.18
CA ALA A 32 14.76 1.23 -9.91
C ALA A 32 13.39 1.58 -10.52
N ASN A 33 12.55 0.58 -10.77
CA ASN A 33 11.36 0.75 -11.62
C ASN A 33 10.05 0.40 -10.94
N CYS A 34 10.04 -0.47 -9.90
CA CYS A 34 8.79 -0.87 -9.25
C CYS A 34 8.30 0.22 -8.30
N VAL A 35 7.15 0.79 -8.62
CA VAL A 35 6.53 1.90 -7.88
C VAL A 35 5.62 1.39 -6.77
N ARG A 36 4.91 0.29 -7.05
CA ARG A 36 3.83 -0.20 -6.18
C ARG A 36 3.65 -1.71 -6.31
N THR A 37 3.31 -2.37 -5.18
CA THR A 37 2.88 -3.78 -5.16
C THR A 37 1.62 -3.96 -4.33
N TRP A 38 0.80 -4.94 -4.69
CA TRP A 38 -0.35 -5.42 -3.91
C TRP A 38 -0.21 -6.92 -3.70
N PHE A 39 -0.39 -7.36 -2.46
CA PHE A 39 -0.43 -8.79 -2.11
C PHE A 39 -1.83 -9.15 -1.61
N PHE A 40 -2.48 -10.08 -2.30
CA PHE A 40 -3.76 -10.62 -1.89
C PHE A 40 -3.51 -12.00 -1.26
N VAL A 41 -3.82 -12.13 0.03
CA VAL A 41 -3.40 -13.27 0.83
C VAL A 41 -4.63 -14.05 1.30
N ASN A 42 -4.74 -15.32 0.87
CA ASN A 42 -5.80 -16.20 1.35
C ASN A 42 -5.57 -16.50 2.84
N ASP A 43 -6.60 -16.31 3.67
CA ASP A 43 -6.50 -16.48 5.13
C ASP A 43 -5.30 -15.71 5.70
N ILE A 44 -5.37 -14.39 5.55
CA ILE A 44 -4.25 -13.48 5.84
C ILE A 44 -3.74 -13.59 7.28
N ASP A 45 -4.62 -13.86 8.24
CA ASP A 45 -4.25 -13.99 9.65
C ASP A 45 -3.27 -15.17 9.88
N ASN A 46 -3.36 -16.23 9.06
CA ASN A 46 -2.49 -17.40 9.14
C ASN A 46 -1.31 -17.38 8.14
N HIS A 47 -1.47 -16.71 6.99
CA HIS A 47 -0.51 -16.80 5.90
C HIS A 47 0.36 -15.56 5.69
N TYR A 48 0.03 -14.42 6.31
CA TYR A 48 0.76 -13.16 6.08
C TYR A 48 2.23 -13.22 6.50
N ALA A 49 2.55 -13.93 7.57
CA ALA A 49 3.94 -14.08 8.03
C ALA A 49 4.85 -14.70 6.95
N GLY A 50 4.34 -15.68 6.19
CA GLY A 50 5.06 -16.29 5.07
C GLY A 50 5.30 -15.30 3.91
N VAL A 51 4.30 -14.46 3.61
CA VAL A 51 4.42 -13.40 2.60
C VAL A 51 5.50 -12.39 3.00
N VAL A 52 5.48 -11.93 4.25
CA VAL A 52 6.49 -10.99 4.77
C VAL A 52 7.89 -11.58 4.70
N LYS A 53 8.06 -12.84 5.14
CA LYS A 53 9.37 -13.52 5.09
C LYS A 53 9.90 -13.62 3.67
N ALA A 54 9.08 -14.08 2.72
CA ALA A 54 9.46 -14.21 1.32
C ALA A 54 9.85 -12.86 0.70
N ARG A 55 9.08 -11.81 0.98
CA ARG A 55 9.36 -10.46 0.52
C ARG A 55 10.69 -9.95 1.06
N ASN A 56 10.92 -10.06 2.37
CA ASN A 56 12.18 -9.66 2.98
C ASN A 56 13.38 -10.38 2.35
N ASP A 57 13.29 -11.70 2.17
CA ASP A 57 14.35 -12.51 1.56
C ASP A 57 14.67 -12.06 0.13
N VAL A 58 13.66 -11.82 -0.70
CA VAL A 58 13.86 -11.40 -2.09
C VAL A 58 14.35 -9.96 -2.17
N PHE A 59 13.79 -9.05 -1.36
CA PHE A 59 14.14 -7.63 -1.39
C PHE A 59 15.61 -7.39 -1.10
N VAL A 60 16.18 -8.09 -0.12
CA VAL A 60 17.62 -8.01 0.16
C VAL A 60 18.45 -8.36 -1.07
N THR A 61 18.07 -9.38 -1.86
CA THR A 61 18.80 -9.76 -3.09
C THR A 61 18.63 -8.73 -4.21
N GLN A 62 17.65 -7.85 -4.11
CA GLN A 62 17.32 -6.81 -5.09
C GLN A 62 17.75 -5.41 -4.61
N ASN A 63 18.64 -5.31 -3.64
CA ASN A 63 19.14 -4.06 -3.05
C ASN A 63 18.04 -3.18 -2.41
N LEU A 64 16.90 -3.78 -2.04
CA LEU A 64 15.82 -3.13 -1.32
C LEU A 64 15.99 -3.39 0.18
N THR A 65 16.52 -2.39 0.89
CA THR A 65 16.93 -2.47 2.29
C THR A 65 16.55 -1.19 3.03
N ASP A 66 16.75 -1.18 4.34
CA ASP A 66 16.58 0.02 5.18
C ASP A 66 17.62 1.13 4.89
N GLN A 67 18.73 0.78 4.23
CA GLN A 67 19.79 1.71 3.81
C GLN A 67 19.53 2.31 2.42
N THR A 68 18.65 1.71 1.64
CA THR A 68 18.23 2.18 0.32
C THR A 68 16.79 2.68 0.38
N HIS A 69 15.86 1.88 -0.05
CA HIS A 69 14.41 2.10 0.08
C HIS A 69 13.69 0.76 -0.05
N PHE A 70 12.40 0.77 0.23
CA PHE A 70 11.49 -0.32 -0.13
C PHE A 70 10.51 0.15 -1.22
N ILE A 71 9.48 -0.63 -1.47
CA ILE A 71 8.42 -0.36 -2.45
C ILE A 71 7.12 -0.10 -1.69
N ALA A 72 6.33 0.89 -2.10
CA ALA A 72 5.00 1.09 -1.55
C ALA A 72 4.14 -0.16 -1.77
N SER A 73 3.40 -0.61 -0.75
CA SER A 73 2.72 -1.90 -0.79
C SER A 73 1.46 -1.95 0.08
N THR A 74 0.47 -2.71 -0.36
CA THR A 74 -0.68 -3.13 0.45
C THR A 74 -0.70 -4.65 0.52
N GLY A 75 -0.87 -5.19 1.73
CA GLY A 75 -1.09 -6.62 1.96
C GLY A 75 -2.46 -6.84 2.56
N ILE A 76 -3.37 -7.46 1.82
CA ILE A 76 -4.79 -7.57 2.17
C ILE A 76 -5.31 -8.98 1.96
N GLY A 77 -6.37 -9.34 2.67
CA GLY A 77 -7.07 -10.61 2.46
C GLY A 77 -7.65 -10.70 1.06
N GLY A 78 -7.37 -11.80 0.36
CA GLY A 78 -7.91 -12.05 -0.97
C GLY A 78 -7.89 -13.54 -1.31
N ARG A 79 -8.77 -13.97 -2.20
CA ARG A 79 -8.92 -15.38 -2.55
C ARG A 79 -8.89 -15.61 -4.04
N HIS A 80 -8.25 -16.68 -4.44
CA HIS A 80 -8.35 -17.24 -5.78
C HIS A 80 -9.40 -18.36 -5.81
N ALA A 81 -9.98 -18.65 -6.98
CA ALA A 81 -10.93 -19.76 -7.15
C ALA A 81 -10.33 -21.13 -6.78
N ASN A 82 -9.03 -21.33 -7.01
CA ASN A 82 -8.29 -22.47 -6.51
C ASN A 82 -7.85 -22.20 -5.06
N PRO A 83 -8.34 -22.91 -4.03
CA PRO A 83 -8.03 -22.68 -2.63
C PRO A 83 -6.56 -22.98 -2.26
N ARG A 84 -5.79 -23.65 -3.11
CA ARG A 84 -4.35 -23.88 -2.91
C ARG A 84 -3.50 -22.68 -3.23
N VAL A 85 -4.06 -21.66 -3.90
CA VAL A 85 -3.39 -20.39 -4.13
C VAL A 85 -3.51 -19.55 -2.86
N LEU A 86 -2.40 -19.37 -2.18
CA LEU A 86 -2.33 -18.68 -0.89
C LEU A 86 -1.90 -17.21 -1.03
N SER A 87 -1.22 -16.87 -2.14
CA SER A 87 -0.75 -15.53 -2.40
C SER A 87 -0.93 -15.18 -3.87
N LEU A 88 -1.44 -13.97 -4.13
CA LEU A 88 -1.48 -13.33 -5.44
C LEU A 88 -0.75 -11.99 -5.33
N MET A 89 -0.23 -11.49 -6.45
CA MET A 89 0.48 -10.22 -6.48
C MET A 89 0.12 -9.45 -7.74
N ASP A 90 -0.20 -8.17 -7.57
CA ASP A 90 -0.16 -7.18 -8.62
C ASP A 90 1.00 -6.21 -8.38
N ALA A 91 1.55 -5.65 -9.46
CA ALA A 91 2.65 -4.71 -9.37
C ALA A 91 2.57 -3.66 -10.49
N TYR A 92 3.01 -2.46 -10.14
CA TYR A 92 3.12 -1.33 -11.07
C TYR A 92 4.57 -0.87 -11.14
N ALA A 93 5.12 -0.88 -12.35
CA ALA A 93 6.46 -0.39 -12.63
C ALA A 93 6.41 0.65 -13.75
N VAL A 94 7.36 1.58 -13.74
CA VAL A 94 7.49 2.65 -14.73
C VAL A 94 8.88 2.61 -15.36
N THR A 95 8.91 2.73 -16.70
CA THR A 95 10.16 2.84 -17.46
C THR A 95 9.95 3.72 -18.70
N PRO A 96 10.92 4.56 -19.06
CA PRO A 96 12.13 4.88 -18.30
C PRO A 96 11.83 5.80 -17.11
N LEU A 97 12.60 5.67 -16.04
CA LEU A 97 12.62 6.61 -14.92
C LEU A 97 13.99 7.29 -14.83
N ALA A 98 13.99 8.62 -14.80
CA ALA A 98 15.19 9.40 -14.55
C ALA A 98 15.55 9.37 -13.05
N LYS A 99 16.84 9.62 -12.74
CA LYS A 99 17.27 9.72 -11.35
C LYS A 99 16.52 10.85 -10.63
N GLY A 100 15.93 10.54 -9.49
CA GLY A 100 15.17 11.51 -8.66
C GLY A 100 13.73 11.74 -9.10
N GLN A 101 13.27 11.09 -10.18
CA GLN A 101 11.88 11.18 -10.66
C GLN A 101 10.90 10.45 -9.73
N MET A 102 11.34 9.40 -9.05
CA MET A 102 10.59 8.66 -8.05
C MET A 102 11.11 8.99 -6.64
N GLY A 103 10.20 9.15 -5.67
CA GLY A 103 10.54 9.36 -4.28
C GLY A 103 9.58 8.65 -3.34
N TYR A 104 9.88 8.68 -2.03
CA TYR A 104 9.25 7.85 -1.02
C TYR A 104 8.68 8.72 0.10
N LEU A 105 7.63 8.23 0.77
CA LEU A 105 6.89 8.93 1.81
C LEU A 105 6.95 8.15 3.12
N TYR A 106 7.12 8.86 4.22
CA TYR A 106 7.36 8.29 5.55
C TYR A 106 6.40 8.81 6.61
N ALA A 107 6.08 10.11 6.62
CA ALA A 107 5.28 10.80 7.63
C ALA A 107 5.74 10.45 9.06
N ALA A 108 7.02 10.61 9.36
CA ALA A 108 7.69 10.09 10.57
C ALA A 108 7.08 10.58 11.90
N ASP A 109 6.41 11.72 11.93
CA ASP A 109 5.70 12.22 13.11
C ASP A 109 4.39 11.46 13.39
N HIS A 110 3.85 10.75 12.40
CA HIS A 110 2.59 10.01 12.47
C HIS A 110 2.77 8.50 12.41
N LEU A 111 3.77 8.03 11.65
CA LEU A 111 4.00 6.65 11.31
C LEU A 111 5.44 6.24 11.62
N ASN A 112 5.65 5.04 12.14
CA ASN A 112 6.99 4.46 12.26
C ASN A 112 7.46 3.88 10.93
N ARG A 113 8.77 3.68 10.79
CA ARG A 113 9.31 2.92 9.67
C ARG A 113 8.86 1.46 9.76
N THR A 114 8.60 0.87 8.60
CA THR A 114 8.09 -0.50 8.53
C THR A 114 9.16 -1.52 8.92
N SER A 115 10.43 -1.21 8.67
CA SER A 115 11.59 -1.98 9.12
C SER A 115 11.67 -2.15 10.63
N ASP A 116 11.16 -1.20 11.43
CA ASP A 116 11.18 -1.25 12.90
C ASP A 116 10.42 -2.46 13.47
N TYR A 117 9.48 -3.02 12.70
CA TYR A 117 8.71 -4.20 13.09
C TYR A 117 8.81 -5.37 12.09
N GLY A 118 9.89 -5.38 11.30
CA GLY A 118 10.30 -6.54 10.49
C GLY A 118 9.57 -6.70 9.17
N VAL A 119 8.93 -5.65 8.65
CA VAL A 119 8.33 -5.66 7.32
C VAL A 119 9.02 -4.67 6.38
N SER A 120 8.99 -4.97 5.07
CA SER A 120 9.74 -4.23 4.04
C SER A 120 8.77 -3.59 3.05
N PHE A 121 8.30 -2.38 3.37
CA PHE A 121 7.55 -1.55 2.40
C PHE A 121 7.68 -0.07 2.77
N GLU A 122 7.47 0.82 1.79
CA GLU A 122 7.35 2.25 2.05
C GLU A 122 5.89 2.64 2.30
N ARG A 123 5.67 3.70 3.08
CA ARG A 123 4.32 4.21 3.39
C ARG A 123 3.62 4.81 2.17
N GLY A 124 4.39 5.24 1.20
CA GLY A 124 3.94 5.71 -0.09
C GLY A 124 5.10 5.96 -1.02
N THR A 125 4.80 6.05 -2.30
CA THR A 125 5.73 6.40 -3.37
C THR A 125 5.09 7.49 -4.22
N TYR A 126 5.88 8.41 -4.74
CA TYR A 126 5.44 9.33 -5.79
C TYR A 126 6.34 9.24 -7.01
N VAL A 127 5.76 9.55 -8.17
CA VAL A 127 6.48 9.70 -9.43
C VAL A 127 6.14 11.07 -10.02
N ASP A 128 7.17 11.86 -10.32
CA ASP A 128 7.03 13.15 -10.98
C ASP A 128 7.14 13.02 -12.49
N TYR A 129 6.14 13.54 -13.18
CA TYR A 129 6.12 13.71 -14.62
C TYR A 129 6.25 15.20 -14.95
N GLY A 130 6.46 15.55 -16.22
CA GLY A 130 6.65 16.94 -16.63
C GLY A 130 5.51 17.90 -16.31
N ASP A 131 4.30 17.38 -16.09
CA ASP A 131 3.08 18.16 -15.85
C ASP A 131 2.33 17.75 -14.56
N ARG A 132 2.73 16.66 -13.90
CA ARG A 132 2.00 16.14 -12.74
C ARG A 132 2.87 15.27 -11.85
N ARG A 133 2.50 15.18 -10.57
CA ARG A 133 2.95 14.18 -9.61
C ARG A 133 1.86 13.14 -9.42
N HIS A 134 2.20 11.87 -9.56
CA HIS A 134 1.37 10.76 -9.09
C HIS A 134 1.86 10.29 -7.73
N VAL A 135 0.95 10.17 -6.78
CA VAL A 135 1.23 9.70 -5.42
C VAL A 135 0.44 8.42 -5.19
N LEU A 136 1.11 7.39 -4.69
CA LEU A 136 0.51 6.09 -4.37
C LEU A 136 0.76 5.80 -2.89
N ILE A 137 -0.28 5.94 -2.07
CA ILE A 137 -0.23 5.68 -0.64
C ILE A 137 -0.48 4.20 -0.37
N SER A 138 0.42 3.58 0.39
CA SER A 138 0.29 2.19 0.85
C SER A 138 -0.90 1.99 1.77
N GLY A 139 -1.32 0.75 1.95
CA GLY A 139 -2.28 0.39 2.97
C GLY A 139 -1.87 1.01 4.32
N THR A 140 -2.74 1.87 4.83
CA THR A 140 -2.53 2.68 6.02
C THR A 140 -3.68 2.47 6.98
N ALA A 141 -3.36 2.15 8.23
CA ALA A 141 -4.33 1.87 9.29
C ALA A 141 -4.18 2.83 10.48
N SER A 142 -4.99 2.63 11.52
CA SER A 142 -4.97 3.41 12.76
C SER A 142 -3.78 3.01 13.64
N ILE A 143 -2.61 3.59 13.38
CA ILE A 143 -1.38 3.43 14.20
C ILE A 143 -0.78 4.79 14.56
N ASN A 144 0.14 4.78 15.52
CA ASN A 144 0.99 5.94 15.84
C ASN A 144 2.42 5.74 15.32
N ASN A 145 3.29 6.73 15.58
CA ASN A 145 4.70 6.71 15.19
C ASN A 145 5.58 5.71 15.96
N LYS A 146 4.99 4.92 16.88
CA LYS A 146 5.64 3.77 17.52
C LYS A 146 5.13 2.43 16.95
N GLY A 147 4.22 2.46 15.95
CA GLY A 147 3.60 1.27 15.38
C GLY A 147 2.52 0.64 16.27
N GLU A 148 2.08 1.34 17.31
CA GLU A 148 1.02 0.86 18.21
C GLU A 148 -0.35 1.07 17.58
N ILE A 149 -1.24 0.07 17.71
CA ILE A 149 -2.62 0.16 17.21
C ILE A 149 -3.40 1.14 18.09
N MET A 150 -3.89 2.22 17.46
CA MET A 150 -4.72 3.21 18.13
C MET A 150 -6.20 2.81 18.09
N HIS A 151 -6.93 3.18 19.16
CA HIS A 151 -8.40 3.05 19.23
C HIS A 151 -8.94 1.63 18.95
N ARG A 152 -8.34 0.61 19.58
CA ARG A 152 -8.77 -0.79 19.45
C ARG A 152 -10.27 -0.95 19.69
N GLY A 153 -10.97 -1.63 18.78
CA GLY A 153 -12.40 -1.90 18.88
C GLY A 153 -13.33 -0.71 18.58
N ASP A 154 -12.79 0.45 18.21
CA ASP A 154 -13.58 1.64 17.86
C ASP A 154 -13.37 2.00 16.40
N ILE A 155 -14.31 1.59 15.53
CA ILE A 155 -14.22 1.78 14.09
C ILE A 155 -14.22 3.27 13.70
N ARG A 156 -15.01 4.13 14.38
CA ARG A 156 -15.07 5.57 14.08
C ARG A 156 -13.74 6.25 14.33
N ARG A 157 -13.16 6.03 15.51
CA ARG A 157 -11.85 6.60 15.86
C ARG A 157 -10.71 5.97 15.08
N GLN A 158 -10.83 4.71 14.65
CA GLN A 158 -9.86 4.12 13.71
C GLN A 158 -9.93 4.77 12.33
N CYS A 159 -11.11 5.11 11.81
CA CYS A 159 -11.24 5.90 10.57
C CYS A 159 -10.56 7.26 10.70
N GLU A 160 -10.85 8.01 11.75
CA GLU A 160 -10.29 9.34 11.99
C GLU A 160 -8.76 9.29 12.04
N ARG A 161 -8.19 8.38 12.83
CA ARG A 161 -6.73 8.24 12.95
C ARG A 161 -6.08 7.77 11.64
N MET A 162 -6.71 6.87 10.92
CA MET A 162 -6.28 6.43 9.59
C MET A 162 -6.21 7.62 8.62
N TRP A 163 -7.22 8.49 8.60
CA TRP A 163 -7.22 9.69 7.77
C TRP A 163 -6.14 10.68 8.17
N GLU A 164 -5.88 10.89 9.45
CA GLU A 164 -4.76 11.72 9.92
C GLU A 164 -3.41 11.21 9.37
N ASN A 165 -3.20 9.89 9.38
CA ASN A 165 -2.01 9.26 8.85
C ASN A 165 -1.89 9.44 7.33
N VAL A 166 -3.00 9.26 6.58
CA VAL A 166 -3.02 9.46 5.12
C VAL A 166 -2.80 10.93 4.76
N GLU A 167 -3.43 11.86 5.50
CA GLU A 167 -3.24 13.30 5.30
C GLU A 167 -1.78 13.71 5.50
N ALA A 168 -1.10 13.17 6.52
CA ALA A 168 0.31 13.44 6.75
C ALA A 168 1.19 12.96 5.59
N LEU A 169 0.91 11.79 5.01
CA LEU A 169 1.62 11.28 3.82
C LEU A 169 1.35 12.13 2.59
N LEU A 170 0.10 12.54 2.37
CA LEU A 170 -0.25 13.43 1.26
C LEU A 170 0.44 14.79 1.39
N ASN A 171 0.46 15.37 2.60
CA ASN A 171 1.13 16.65 2.88
C ASN A 171 2.65 16.57 2.63
N GLU A 172 3.31 15.46 2.99
CA GLU A 172 4.73 15.23 2.67
C GLU A 172 4.98 15.20 1.16
N ALA A 173 4.00 14.71 0.37
CA ALA A 173 4.02 14.75 -1.08
C ALA A 173 3.60 16.12 -1.69
N ASN A 174 3.35 17.14 -0.86
CA ASN A 174 2.73 18.41 -1.25
C ASN A 174 1.34 18.26 -1.88
N CYS A 175 0.60 17.21 -1.49
CA CYS A 175 -0.78 16.94 -1.89
C CYS A 175 -1.74 17.09 -0.70
N SER A 176 -3.01 17.06 -0.98
CA SER A 176 -4.10 17.07 0.00
C SER A 176 -5.17 16.03 -0.38
N PHE A 177 -6.21 15.89 0.43
CA PHE A 177 -7.37 15.06 0.07
C PHE A 177 -8.07 15.52 -1.22
N ASP A 178 -7.98 16.81 -1.57
CA ASP A 178 -8.58 17.34 -2.80
C ASP A 178 -7.84 16.88 -4.08
N ASP A 179 -6.59 16.44 -3.93
CA ASP A 179 -5.77 15.88 -5.01
C ASP A 179 -6.01 14.36 -5.23
N MET A 180 -6.76 13.70 -4.33
CA MET A 180 -7.04 12.27 -4.48
C MET A 180 -7.90 11.97 -5.70
N SER A 181 -7.48 10.96 -6.47
CA SER A 181 -8.18 10.46 -7.66
C SER A 181 -8.99 9.20 -7.39
N GLU A 182 -8.58 8.40 -6.42
CA GLU A 182 -9.28 7.18 -6.00
C GLU A 182 -8.92 6.80 -4.57
N VAL A 183 -9.83 6.09 -3.92
CA VAL A 183 -9.67 5.51 -2.58
C VAL A 183 -10.18 4.09 -2.56
N VAL A 184 -9.39 3.17 -2.06
CA VAL A 184 -9.83 1.81 -1.70
C VAL A 184 -9.71 1.65 -0.19
N CYS A 185 -10.81 1.31 0.45
CA CYS A 185 -10.88 1.09 1.87
C CYS A 185 -11.30 -0.35 2.17
N TYR A 186 -10.54 -1.02 3.01
CA TYR A 186 -10.71 -2.42 3.38
C TYR A 186 -11.29 -2.53 4.77
N LEU A 187 -12.42 -3.24 4.90
CA LEU A 187 -13.09 -3.51 6.16
C LEU A 187 -12.88 -4.96 6.57
N ARG A 188 -12.44 -5.16 7.80
CA ARG A 188 -12.29 -6.51 8.37
C ARG A 188 -13.65 -7.16 8.63
N ASP A 189 -14.63 -6.40 9.11
CA ASP A 189 -15.97 -6.88 9.43
C ASP A 189 -17.04 -6.11 8.61
N PRO A 190 -17.89 -6.81 7.84
CA PRO A 190 -18.98 -6.18 7.10
C PRO A 190 -20.01 -5.48 8.01
N ALA A 191 -20.08 -5.80 9.31
CA ALA A 191 -20.95 -5.11 10.27
C ALA A 191 -20.59 -3.62 10.41
N ASP A 192 -19.35 -3.23 10.15
CA ASP A 192 -18.88 -1.85 10.22
C ASP A 192 -19.25 -1.03 8.96
N TYR A 193 -19.76 -1.68 7.89
CA TYR A 193 -19.99 -1.05 6.59
C TYR A 193 -20.86 0.20 6.67
N ALA A 194 -22.03 0.13 7.34
CA ALA A 194 -22.96 1.23 7.36
C ALA A 194 -22.37 2.49 8.03
N VAL A 195 -21.63 2.31 9.12
CA VAL A 195 -20.97 3.39 9.84
C VAL A 195 -19.84 3.99 9.00
N VAL A 196 -19.00 3.14 8.41
CA VAL A 196 -17.86 3.60 7.61
C VAL A 196 -18.33 4.28 6.33
N ASN A 197 -19.33 3.73 5.63
CA ASN A 197 -19.90 4.37 4.44
C ASN A 197 -20.41 5.78 4.74
N GLN A 198 -21.15 5.94 5.84
CA GLN A 198 -21.60 7.28 6.26
C GLN A 198 -20.43 8.24 6.48
N LEU A 199 -19.40 7.82 7.21
CA LEU A 199 -18.20 8.64 7.49
C LEU A 199 -17.45 9.03 6.19
N PHE A 200 -17.33 8.11 5.25
CA PHE A 200 -16.68 8.36 3.96
C PHE A 200 -17.50 9.29 3.08
N GLU A 201 -18.83 9.14 3.03
CA GLU A 201 -19.72 10.07 2.32
C GLU A 201 -19.64 11.48 2.92
N GLU A 202 -19.61 11.60 4.24
CA GLU A 202 -19.47 12.89 4.91
C GLU A 202 -18.13 13.57 4.60
N LYS A 203 -17.03 12.78 4.53
CA LYS A 203 -15.68 13.30 4.30
C LYS A 203 -15.37 13.53 2.82
N PHE A 204 -15.75 12.61 1.93
CA PHE A 204 -15.34 12.56 0.52
C PHE A 204 -16.49 12.69 -0.49
N GLY A 205 -17.73 12.69 -0.06
CA GLY A 205 -18.92 12.67 -0.92
C GLY A 205 -19.26 13.98 -1.66
N GLY A 206 -18.38 14.98 -1.65
CA GLY A 206 -18.53 16.17 -2.49
C GLY A 206 -19.54 17.19 -1.98
N ASN A 207 -19.48 17.57 -0.71
CA ASN A 207 -20.31 18.60 -0.11
C ASN A 207 -19.65 20.00 -0.16
N ALA A 208 -20.48 21.05 -0.17
CA ALA A 208 -20.08 22.46 -0.03
C ALA A 208 -19.06 22.97 -1.08
N GLY A 209 -19.19 22.52 -2.34
CA GLY A 209 -18.34 22.99 -3.44
C GLY A 209 -17.03 22.21 -3.59
N ARG A 210 -16.79 21.18 -2.76
CA ARG A 210 -15.68 20.24 -2.92
C ARG A 210 -16.05 19.16 -3.95
N LYS A 211 -15.08 18.79 -4.78
CA LYS A 211 -15.20 17.65 -5.70
C LYS A 211 -15.32 16.37 -4.88
N ALA A 212 -16.26 15.50 -5.24
CA ALA A 212 -16.31 14.15 -4.68
C ALA A 212 -15.05 13.36 -5.07
N THR A 213 -14.45 12.67 -4.09
CA THR A 213 -13.37 11.71 -4.35
C THR A 213 -14.00 10.32 -4.52
N PRO A 214 -13.79 9.64 -5.65
CA PRO A 214 -14.26 8.26 -5.82
C PRO A 214 -13.67 7.36 -4.73
N PHE A 215 -14.53 6.59 -4.06
CA PHE A 215 -14.08 5.60 -3.09
C PHE A 215 -14.89 4.30 -3.20
N ILE A 216 -14.27 3.20 -2.83
CA ILE A 216 -14.94 1.92 -2.66
C ILE A 216 -14.60 1.34 -1.28
N LEU A 217 -15.60 0.68 -0.68
CA LEU A 217 -15.44 -0.08 0.55
C LEU A 217 -15.47 -1.57 0.21
N VAL A 218 -14.41 -2.28 0.56
CA VAL A 218 -14.22 -3.70 0.26
C VAL A 218 -14.20 -4.48 1.56
N ASN A 219 -15.01 -5.53 1.67
CA ASN A 219 -14.88 -6.48 2.78
C ASN A 219 -13.68 -7.39 2.52
N ALA A 220 -12.56 -7.10 3.17
CA ALA A 220 -11.35 -7.89 3.12
C ALA A 220 -10.59 -7.77 4.45
N PRO A 221 -10.20 -8.89 5.08
CA PRO A 221 -9.40 -8.85 6.28
C PRO A 221 -8.08 -8.13 6.06
N VAL A 222 -7.76 -7.20 6.96
CA VAL A 222 -6.49 -6.48 6.98
C VAL A 222 -5.42 -7.27 7.73
N CYS A 223 -4.15 -6.98 7.52
CA CYS A 223 -3.03 -7.85 7.92
C CYS A 223 -2.79 -7.99 9.45
N ARG A 224 -3.46 -7.20 10.29
CA ARG A 224 -3.39 -7.34 11.77
C ARG A 224 -4.79 -7.41 12.38
N PRO A 225 -5.06 -8.38 13.25
CA PRO A 225 -6.40 -8.58 13.83
C PRO A 225 -6.99 -7.38 14.59
N GLY A 226 -6.13 -6.52 15.15
CA GLY A 226 -6.58 -5.31 15.87
C GLY A 226 -6.90 -4.11 14.98
N TRP A 227 -6.62 -4.17 13.68
CA TRP A 227 -7.05 -3.18 12.70
C TRP A 227 -8.42 -3.58 12.14
N LEU A 228 -9.39 -2.69 12.29
CA LEU A 228 -10.75 -2.87 11.77
C LEU A 228 -10.86 -2.38 10.33
N ILE A 229 -9.98 -1.45 9.96
CA ILE A 229 -10.01 -0.73 8.71
C ILE A 229 -8.59 -0.39 8.23
N GLU A 230 -8.40 -0.39 6.93
CA GLU A 230 -7.19 0.05 6.24
C GLU A 230 -7.57 0.77 4.95
N MET A 231 -6.84 1.80 4.58
CA MET A 231 -7.11 2.60 3.38
C MET A 231 -5.83 2.73 2.56
N GLU A 232 -5.96 2.61 1.26
CA GLU A 232 -4.98 3.07 0.28
C GLU A 232 -5.61 4.10 -0.65
N CYS A 233 -4.81 4.96 -1.23
CA CYS A 233 -5.30 5.94 -2.18
C CYS A 233 -4.24 6.31 -3.23
N MET A 234 -4.72 6.84 -4.35
CA MET A 234 -3.90 7.55 -5.31
C MET A 234 -4.28 9.02 -5.32
N ALA A 235 -3.27 9.88 -5.50
CA ALA A 235 -3.46 11.32 -5.70
C ALA A 235 -2.69 11.78 -6.93
N THR A 236 -3.23 12.80 -7.59
CA THR A 236 -2.60 13.41 -8.77
C THR A 236 -2.62 14.92 -8.61
N LYS A 237 -1.44 15.54 -8.62
CA LYS A 237 -1.28 16.98 -8.50
C LYS A 237 -0.55 17.55 -9.71
N ALA A 238 -1.05 18.63 -10.25
CA ALA A 238 -0.35 19.39 -11.29
C ALA A 238 0.95 20.00 -10.73
N ILE A 239 2.04 19.72 -11.40
CA ILE A 239 3.37 20.31 -11.14
C ILE A 239 4.00 20.70 -12.46
N SER A 240 5.18 21.33 -12.41
CA SER A 240 6.04 21.55 -13.57
C SER A 240 7.43 21.03 -13.26
N SER A 241 7.94 20.14 -14.10
CA SER A 241 9.28 19.57 -13.96
C SER A 241 9.90 19.33 -15.36
N ASP A 242 11.20 19.02 -15.39
CA ASP A 242 11.93 18.68 -16.61
C ASP A 242 11.78 17.21 -17.04
N TYR A 243 11.00 16.43 -16.31
CA TYR A 243 10.74 15.02 -16.62
C TYR A 243 9.78 14.86 -17.82
N PRO A 244 9.76 13.70 -18.49
CA PRO A 244 8.79 13.42 -19.55
C PRO A 244 7.34 13.53 -19.07
N LYS A 245 6.42 13.85 -20.01
CA LYS A 245 4.97 14.00 -19.72
C LYS A 245 4.23 12.71 -19.99
N PHE A 246 4.65 11.63 -20.19
CA PHE A 246 3.96 10.41 -20.66
C PHE A 246 2.45 10.53 -20.83
#